data_a6f085addb3dc3e6fb8132ba12853504
#
_entry.id   a6f085addb3dc3e6fb8132ba12853504
#
_cell.length_a   1.000
_cell.length_b   1.000
_cell.length_c   1.000
_cell.angle_alpha   90.00
_cell.angle_beta   90.00
_cell.angle_gamma   90.00
#
_symmetry.space_group_name_H-M   'P 1'
#
loop_
_entity.id
_entity.type
_entity.pdbx_description
1 polymer ?
#
loop_
_entity_poly.entity_id
_entity_poly.type
_entity_poly.pdbx_seq_one_letter_code
_entity_poly.pdbx_strand_id
1 'polypeptide(L)' 'GKIVVLTGTLSEPRDVWKKRLIQAGANVTGSVSKKTDFVLAGENAGSKLEKAEKLEVAVIDETTALNLLEQIS' A
#
# COMPACT_ATOMS: atom_id res chain seq x y z
N GLY A 1 -14.04 2.91 -0.57
CA GLY A 1 -12.69 2.60 -0.91
C GLY A 1 -11.72 2.61 0.25
N LYS A 2 -10.76 1.72 0.16
CA LYS A 2 -9.70 1.63 1.16
C LYS A 2 -8.56 2.57 0.83
N ILE A 3 -7.90 3.07 1.84
CA ILE A 3 -6.75 3.96 1.66
C ILE A 3 -5.48 3.14 1.75
N VAL A 4 -4.65 3.24 0.70
CA VAL A 4 -3.39 2.50 0.59
C VAL A 4 -2.23 3.47 0.40
N VAL A 5 -1.15 3.23 1.10
CA VAL A 5 0.09 4.00 0.95
C VAL A 5 1.15 3.10 0.31
N LEU A 6 1.83 3.62 -0.69
CA LEU A 6 2.96 2.92 -1.33
C LEU A 6 4.26 3.44 -0.75
N THR A 7 5.14 2.54 -0.34
CA THR A 7 6.44 2.91 0.22
C THR A 7 7.52 1.90 -0.17
N GLY A 8 8.77 2.36 -0.19
CA GLY A 8 9.89 1.52 -0.56
C GLY A 8 10.02 1.34 -2.06
N THR A 9 10.89 0.41 -2.46
CA THR A 9 11.13 0.09 -3.87
C THR A 9 10.27 -1.09 -4.27
N LEU A 10 9.34 -0.86 -5.18
CA LEU A 10 8.45 -1.89 -5.69
C LEU A 10 9.02 -2.49 -6.97
N SER A 11 8.64 -3.73 -7.28
CA SER A 11 9.09 -4.41 -8.51
C SER A 11 8.56 -3.74 -9.77
N GLU A 12 7.44 -3.04 -9.66
CA GLU A 12 6.88 -2.26 -10.76
C GLU A 12 6.80 -0.79 -10.35
N PRO A 13 6.77 0.14 -11.34
CA PRO A 13 6.65 1.58 -11.04
C PRO A 13 5.43 1.89 -10.18
N ARG A 14 5.54 2.90 -9.34
CA ARG A 14 4.43 3.34 -8.49
C ARG A 14 3.18 3.68 -9.30
N ASP A 15 3.36 4.25 -10.49
CA ASP A 15 2.23 4.60 -11.37
C ASP A 15 1.42 3.36 -11.74
N VAL A 16 2.08 2.23 -11.98
CA VAL A 16 1.40 0.97 -12.30
C VAL A 16 0.61 0.47 -11.10
N TRP A 17 1.24 0.45 -9.92
CA TRP A 17 0.56 0.06 -8.69
C TRP A 17 -0.60 0.98 -8.35
N LYS A 18 -0.40 2.27 -8.53
CA LYS A 18 -1.44 3.26 -8.27
C LYS A 18 -2.67 3.00 -9.14
N LYS A 19 -2.47 2.76 -10.44
CA LYS A 19 -3.57 2.45 -11.35
C LYS A 19 -4.31 1.18 -10.95
N ARG A 20 -3.57 0.13 -10.61
CA ARG A 20 -4.17 -1.14 -10.18
C ARG A 20 -5.07 -0.95 -8.96
N LEU A 21 -4.56 -0.24 -7.97
CA LEU A 21 -5.30 0.00 -6.73
C LEU A 21 -6.53 0.86 -6.97
N ILE A 22 -6.42 1.89 -7.78
CA ILE A 22 -7.54 2.76 -8.12
C ILE A 22 -8.61 1.97 -8.86
N GLN A 23 -8.22 1.12 -9.80
CA GLN A 23 -9.16 0.28 -10.53
C GLN A 23 -9.88 -0.71 -9.62
N ALA A 24 -9.23 -1.13 -8.54
CA ALA A 24 -9.83 -2.00 -7.53
C ALA A 24 -10.71 -1.24 -6.52
N GLY A 25 -10.83 0.08 -6.66
CA GLY A 25 -11.64 0.90 -5.78
C GLY A 25 -10.89 1.47 -4.58
N ALA A 26 -9.57 1.38 -4.54
CA ALA A 26 -8.77 1.93 -3.45
C ALA A 26 -8.34 3.36 -3.74
N ASN A 27 -8.05 4.10 -2.68
CA ASN A 27 -7.46 5.42 -2.76
C ASN A 27 -5.97 5.33 -2.40
N VAL A 28 -5.11 5.88 -3.24
CA VAL A 28 -3.67 5.86 -3.00
C VAL A 28 -3.23 7.23 -2.50
N THR A 29 -2.57 7.26 -1.35
CA THR A 29 -2.06 8.49 -0.75
C THR A 29 -0.56 8.40 -0.54
N GLY A 30 0.09 9.54 -0.34
CA GLY A 30 1.53 9.59 -0.11
C GLY A 30 1.95 9.54 1.34
N SER A 31 1.02 9.55 2.28
CA SER A 31 1.34 9.62 3.71
C SER A 31 0.55 8.61 4.52
N VAL A 32 1.23 7.98 5.47
CA VAL A 32 0.58 7.07 6.41
C VAL A 32 -0.17 7.88 7.46
N SER A 33 -1.42 7.50 7.72
CA SER A 33 -2.24 8.14 8.74
C SER A 33 -3.13 7.10 9.42
N LYS A 34 -3.85 7.51 10.45
CA LYS A 34 -4.79 6.63 11.14
C LYS A 34 -5.90 6.12 10.24
N LYS A 35 -6.17 6.83 9.16
CA LYS A 35 -7.20 6.46 8.19
C LYS A 35 -6.68 5.50 7.12
N THR A 36 -5.36 5.29 7.04
CA THR A 36 -4.77 4.36 6.09
C THR A 36 -5.16 2.93 6.44
N ASP A 37 -5.69 2.20 5.47
CA ASP A 37 -6.08 0.79 5.66
C ASP A 37 -4.89 -0.14 5.53
N PHE A 38 -4.04 0.10 4.54
CA PHE A 38 -2.87 -0.73 4.27
C PHE A 38 -1.69 0.11 3.86
N VAL A 39 -0.50 -0.37 4.19
CA VAL A 39 0.74 0.17 3.63
C VAL A 39 1.36 -0.93 2.78
N LEU A 40 1.52 -0.67 1.49
CA LEU A 40 2.21 -1.59 0.59
C LEU A 40 3.71 -1.28 0.66
N ALA A 41 4.45 -2.13 1.33
CA ALA A 41 5.87 -1.94 1.57
C ALA A 41 6.70 -2.78 0.61
N GLY A 42 7.52 -2.11 -0.20
CA GLY A 42 8.53 -2.76 -1.02
C GLY A 42 9.84 -2.87 -0.26
N GLU A 43 10.93 -3.09 -0.99
CA GLU A 43 12.27 -3.14 -0.39
C GLU A 43 12.67 -1.75 0.11
N ASN A 44 13.40 -1.72 1.22
CA ASN A 44 13.92 -0.47 1.81
C ASN A 44 12.81 0.54 2.15
N ALA A 45 11.72 0.05 2.70
CA ALA A 45 10.57 0.90 3.04
C ALA A 45 10.87 1.98 4.09
N GLY A 46 11.82 1.75 4.96
CA GLY A 46 12.35 2.78 5.86
C GLY A 46 11.36 3.31 6.88
N SER A 47 11.39 4.64 7.06
CA SER A 47 10.64 5.31 8.12
C SER A 47 9.12 5.22 8.00
N LYS A 48 8.59 5.07 6.80
CA LYS A 48 7.14 4.93 6.62
C LYS A 48 6.62 3.63 7.22
N LEU A 49 7.44 2.59 7.21
CA LEU A 49 7.10 1.32 7.84
C LEU A 49 6.97 1.47 9.35
N GLU A 50 7.91 2.19 9.97
CA GLU A 50 7.85 2.48 11.39
C GLU A 50 6.60 3.28 11.76
N LYS A 51 6.26 4.27 10.93
CA LYS A 51 5.08 5.09 11.15
C LYS A 51 3.81 4.25 11.08
N ALA A 52 3.75 3.31 10.13
CA ALA A 52 2.62 2.40 10.02
C ALA A 52 2.47 1.54 11.27
N GLU A 53 3.58 1.04 11.81
CA GLU A 53 3.56 0.25 13.04
C GLU A 53 3.06 1.07 14.23
N LYS A 54 3.50 2.32 14.34
CA LYS A 54 3.05 3.22 15.41
C LYS A 54 1.57 3.52 15.35
N LEU A 55 1.03 3.62 14.15
CA LEU A 55 -0.39 3.91 13.94
C LEU A 55 -1.25 2.64 13.86
N GLU A 56 -0.62 1.48 14.05
CA GLU A 56 -1.28 0.18 13.96
C GLU A 56 -1.94 -0.07 12.60
N VAL A 57 -1.32 0.44 11.55
CA VAL A 57 -1.77 0.23 10.17
C VAL A 57 -1.18 -1.08 9.65
N ALA A 58 -2.00 -1.87 8.97
CA ALA A 58 -1.53 -3.14 8.39
C ALA A 58 -0.49 -2.88 7.31
N VAL A 59 0.62 -3.61 7.37
CA VAL A 59 1.68 -3.54 6.37
C VAL A 59 1.65 -4.82 5.55
N ILE A 60 1.60 -4.68 4.23
CA ILE A 60 1.55 -5.82 3.32
C ILE A 60 2.68 -5.71 2.29
N ASP A 61 3.08 -6.85 1.72
CA ASP A 61 4.05 -6.88 0.65
C ASP A 61 3.33 -6.91 -0.72
N GLU A 62 4.12 -6.91 -1.80
CA GLU A 62 3.57 -6.93 -3.15
C GLU A 62 2.75 -8.19 -3.41
N THR A 63 3.22 -9.34 -2.95
CA THR A 63 2.53 -10.61 -3.14
C THR A 63 1.16 -10.58 -2.47
N THR A 64 1.11 -10.12 -1.22
CA THR A 64 -0.15 -9.99 -0.48
C THR A 64 -1.08 -9.00 -1.18
N ALA A 65 -0.54 -7.89 -1.66
CA ALA A 65 -1.33 -6.89 -2.38
C ALA A 65 -1.94 -7.45 -3.65
N LEU A 66 -1.19 -8.23 -4.42
CA LEU A 66 -1.70 -8.86 -5.63
C LEU A 66 -2.83 -9.84 -5.31
N ASN A 67 -2.69 -10.61 -4.24
CA ASN A 67 -3.74 -11.53 -3.80
C ASN A 67 -5.01 -10.79 -3.40
N LEU A 68 -4.87 -9.67 -2.70
CA LEU A 68 -6.00 -8.85 -2.31
C LEU A 68 -6.70 -8.25 -3.52
N LEU A 69 -5.94 -7.81 -4.52
CA LEU A 69 -6.50 -7.26 -5.76
C LEU A 69 -7.29 -8.33 -6.54
N GLU A 70 -6.80 -9.56 -6.55
CA GLU A 70 -7.52 -10.66 -7.21
C GLU A 70 -8.85 -10.96 -6.51
N GLN A 71 -8.89 -10.84 -5.20
CA GLN A 71 -10.10 -11.11 -4.42
C GLN A 71 -11.18 -10.04 -4.61
N ILE A 72 -10.77 -8.80 -4.89
CA ILE A 72 -11.71 -7.69 -5.03
C ILE A 72 -12.16 -7.48 -6.48
N SER A 73 -11.42 -7.98 -7.42
CA SER A 73 -11.71 -7.76 -8.86
C SER A 73 -12.63 -8.81 -9.46
#